data_a9f6ebbdd93469b392092cdb253fa6c2
#
_entry.id   a9f6ebbdd93469b392092cdb253fa6c2
#
_cell.length_a   1.000
_cell.length_b   1.000
_cell.length_c   1.000
_cell.angle_alpha   90.00
_cell.angle_beta   90.00
_cell.angle_gamma   90.00
#
_symmetry.space_group_name_H-M   'P 1'
#
loop_
_entity.id
_entity.type
_entity.pdbx_description
1 polymer ?
#
loop_
_entity_poly.entity_id
_entity_poly.type
_entity_poly.pdbx_seq_one_letter_code
_entity_poly.pdbx_strand_id
1 'polypeptide(L)'
;MELEKQIQADIMSAMKAHEATKLAALRGIKSAILLAKTAEGGNGEVTDADIVKIIQKLVKQRKESAAIYSQQNRQDLADNELAEAAAMEVYLPKQLGEAEVEAILAGIIAEVGASKPSEMGKVMGVATKRLAGQADGRLISTLVKKMLTV
;
A
#
# COMPACT_ATOMS: atom_id res chain seq x y z
N MET A 1 -17.31 -4.03 -1.69
CA MET A 1 -17.19 -5.38 -1.42
C MET A 1 -16.95 -5.60 0.07
N GLU A 2 -16.39 -6.73 0.46
CA GLU A 2 -16.22 -7.05 1.88
C GLU A 2 -15.38 -6.03 2.64
N LEU A 3 -14.26 -5.60 2.05
CA LEU A 3 -13.35 -4.65 2.69
C LEU A 3 -14.02 -3.28 2.88
N GLU A 4 -14.81 -2.83 1.92
CA GLU A 4 -15.55 -1.57 2.03
C GLU A 4 -16.57 -1.63 3.17
N LYS A 5 -17.26 -2.74 3.31
CA LYS A 5 -18.23 -2.97 4.40
C LYS A 5 -17.52 -3.00 5.76
N GLN A 6 -16.37 -3.66 5.82
CA GLN A 6 -15.56 -3.72 7.04
C GLN A 6 -15.12 -2.32 7.47
N ILE A 7 -14.65 -1.53 6.55
CA ILE A 7 -14.22 -0.14 6.82
C ILE A 7 -15.40 0.69 7.33
N GLN A 8 -16.57 0.54 6.73
CA GLN A 8 -17.76 1.26 7.17
C GLN A 8 -18.17 0.85 8.59
N ALA A 9 -18.12 -0.44 8.91
CA ALA A 9 -18.40 -0.94 10.25
C ALA A 9 -17.38 -0.41 11.27
N ASP A 10 -16.11 -0.37 10.89
CA ASP A 10 -15.03 0.12 11.75
C ASP A 10 -15.14 1.62 12.01
N ILE A 11 -15.63 2.40 11.04
CA ILE A 11 -15.94 3.82 11.23
C ILE A 11 -16.98 3.98 12.34
N MET A 12 -18.05 3.20 12.30
CA MET A 12 -19.10 3.25 13.30
C MET A 12 -18.55 2.89 14.70
N SER A 13 -17.73 1.86 14.78
CA SER A 13 -17.08 1.44 16.04
C SER A 13 -16.15 2.52 16.57
N ALA A 14 -15.34 3.12 15.72
CA ALA A 14 -14.41 4.18 16.11
C ALA A 14 -15.14 5.44 16.60
N MET A 15 -16.28 5.77 16.00
CA MET A 15 -17.14 6.87 16.47
C MET A 15 -17.66 6.61 17.88
N LYS A 16 -18.18 5.41 18.12
CA LYS A 16 -18.72 5.02 19.43
C LYS A 16 -17.63 4.97 20.51
N ALA A 17 -16.44 4.54 20.15
CA ALA A 17 -15.31 4.42 21.07
C ALA A 17 -14.52 5.73 21.24
N HIS A 18 -14.89 6.79 20.52
CA HIS A 18 -14.19 8.08 20.54
C HIS A 18 -12.70 7.96 20.15
N GLU A 19 -12.39 7.10 19.21
CA GLU A 19 -11.02 6.89 18.72
C GLU A 19 -10.73 7.86 17.57
N ALA A 20 -10.36 9.10 17.90
CA ALA A 20 -10.22 10.19 16.95
C ALA A 20 -9.23 9.91 15.81
N THR A 21 -8.05 9.38 16.12
CA THR A 21 -7.01 9.10 15.12
C THR A 21 -7.46 8.00 14.16
N LYS A 22 -8.00 6.92 14.69
CA LYS A 22 -8.53 5.81 13.90
C LYS A 22 -9.67 6.28 13.00
N LEU A 23 -10.57 7.09 13.54
CA LEU A 23 -11.70 7.64 12.79
C LEU A 23 -11.24 8.52 11.63
N ALA A 24 -10.25 9.39 11.87
CA ALA A 24 -9.67 10.24 10.82
C ALA A 24 -9.05 9.41 9.71
N ALA A 25 -8.28 8.38 10.06
CA ALA A 25 -7.67 7.46 9.10
C ALA A 25 -8.72 6.75 8.25
N LEU A 26 -9.76 6.20 8.89
CA LEU A 26 -10.83 5.48 8.20
C LEU A 26 -11.65 6.39 7.27
N ARG A 27 -11.92 7.61 7.70
CA ARG A 27 -12.59 8.60 6.86
C ARG A 27 -11.76 8.98 5.64
N GLY A 28 -10.43 9.03 5.80
CA GLY A 28 -9.51 9.25 4.70
C GLY A 28 -9.60 8.14 3.66
N ILE A 29 -9.65 6.90 4.11
CA ILE A 29 -9.83 5.73 3.22
C ILE A 29 -11.17 5.82 2.51
N LYS A 30 -12.25 6.09 3.24
CA LYS A 30 -13.60 6.20 2.65
C LYS A 30 -13.67 7.29 1.58
N SER A 31 -13.08 8.45 1.83
CA SER A 31 -13.00 9.53 0.86
C SER A 31 -12.27 9.12 -0.41
N ALA A 32 -11.14 8.42 -0.27
CA ALA A 32 -10.36 7.95 -1.39
C ALA A 32 -11.12 6.90 -2.21
N ILE A 33 -11.86 6.02 -1.56
CA ILE A 33 -12.72 5.03 -2.23
C ILE A 33 -13.81 5.75 -3.04
N LEU A 34 -14.45 6.75 -2.45
CA LEU A 34 -15.50 7.52 -3.11
C LEU A 34 -14.96 8.24 -4.35
N LEU A 35 -13.78 8.86 -4.25
CA LEU A 35 -13.13 9.49 -5.38
C LEU A 35 -12.81 8.48 -6.49
N ALA A 36 -12.36 7.29 -6.14
CA ALA A 36 -12.09 6.23 -7.12
C ALA A 36 -13.36 5.78 -7.85
N LYS A 37 -14.47 5.68 -7.14
CA LYS A 37 -15.77 5.32 -7.73
C LYS A 37 -16.29 6.35 -8.71
N THR A 38 -16.00 7.63 -8.47
CA THR A 38 -16.50 8.76 -9.26
C THR A 38 -15.48 9.31 -10.26
N ALA A 39 -14.28 8.71 -10.33
CA ALA A 39 -13.23 9.13 -11.25
C ALA A 39 -13.67 8.95 -12.70
N GLU A 40 -13.16 9.81 -13.57
CA GLU A 40 -13.40 9.72 -15.02
C GLU A 40 -12.94 8.36 -15.54
N GLY A 41 -13.81 7.67 -16.27
CA GLY A 41 -13.55 6.31 -16.73
C GLY A 41 -13.86 5.23 -15.69
N GLY A 42 -14.25 5.60 -14.47
CA GLY A 42 -14.69 4.64 -13.46
C GLY A 42 -16.11 4.16 -13.73
N ASN A 43 -16.41 2.94 -13.32
CA ASN A 43 -17.73 2.32 -13.48
C ASN A 43 -18.59 2.36 -12.21
N GLY A 44 -18.16 3.10 -11.20
CA GLY A 44 -18.85 3.19 -9.90
C GLY A 44 -18.57 2.02 -8.98
N GLU A 45 -17.74 1.07 -9.38
CA GLU A 45 -17.38 -0.10 -8.60
C GLU A 45 -15.89 -0.08 -8.23
N VAL A 46 -15.60 -0.54 -7.01
CA VAL A 46 -14.23 -0.65 -6.50
C VAL A 46 -14.11 -2.02 -5.82
N THR A 47 -13.18 -2.83 -6.30
CA THR A 47 -12.94 -4.17 -5.76
C THR A 47 -12.10 -4.10 -4.49
N ASP A 48 -12.05 -5.19 -3.72
CA ASP A 48 -11.19 -5.28 -2.55
C ASP A 48 -9.71 -5.08 -2.92
N ALA A 49 -9.27 -5.61 -4.07
CA ALA A 49 -7.92 -5.40 -4.58
C ALA A 49 -7.64 -3.91 -4.87
N ASP A 50 -8.60 -3.19 -5.42
CA ASP A 50 -8.49 -1.75 -5.65
C ASP A 50 -8.37 -0.99 -4.33
N ILE A 51 -9.14 -1.39 -3.32
CA ILE A 51 -9.11 -0.77 -1.99
C ILE A 51 -7.74 -0.99 -1.33
N VAL A 52 -7.17 -2.19 -1.45
CA VAL A 52 -5.82 -2.47 -0.94
C VAL A 52 -4.80 -1.52 -1.57
N LYS A 53 -4.85 -1.31 -2.87
CA LYS A 53 -3.96 -0.37 -3.57
C LYS A 53 -4.15 1.07 -3.09
N ILE A 54 -5.39 1.48 -2.90
CA ILE A 54 -5.72 2.81 -2.35
C ILE A 54 -5.09 2.98 -0.97
N ILE A 55 -5.27 1.99 -0.10
CA ILE A 55 -4.73 2.03 1.26
C ILE A 55 -3.20 2.06 1.25
N GLN A 56 -2.56 1.25 0.41
CA GLN A 56 -1.10 1.28 0.26
C GLN A 56 -0.58 2.67 -0.09
N LYS A 57 -1.24 3.34 -1.02
CA LYS A 57 -0.88 4.69 -1.44
C LYS A 57 -1.05 5.69 -0.30
N LEU A 58 -2.16 5.62 0.44
CA LEU A 58 -2.43 6.50 1.57
C LEU A 58 -1.40 6.30 2.68
N VAL A 59 -1.06 5.06 3.01
CA VAL A 59 -0.02 4.73 4.00
C VAL A 59 1.32 5.34 3.60
N LYS A 60 1.69 5.16 2.34
CA LYS A 60 2.94 5.71 1.80
C LYS A 60 2.98 7.24 1.93
N GLN A 61 1.90 7.91 1.57
CA GLN A 61 1.79 9.37 1.68
C GLN A 61 1.92 9.83 3.13
N ARG A 62 1.30 9.12 4.07
CA ARG A 62 1.40 9.44 5.50
C ARG A 62 2.84 9.31 6.00
N LYS A 63 3.54 8.25 5.61
CA LYS A 63 4.94 8.02 6.00
C LYS A 63 5.88 9.06 5.40
N GLU A 64 5.65 9.45 4.16
CA GLU A 64 6.42 10.52 3.51
C GLU A 64 6.21 11.86 4.22
N SER A 65 4.97 12.19 4.55
CA SER A 65 4.66 13.40 5.31
C SER A 65 5.30 13.37 6.70
N ALA A 66 5.27 12.24 7.37
CA ALA A 66 5.92 12.06 8.69
C ALA A 66 7.43 12.33 8.61
N ALA A 67 8.09 11.82 7.58
CA ALA A 67 9.52 12.06 7.38
C ALA A 67 9.83 13.55 7.20
N ILE A 68 9.00 14.25 6.42
CA ILE A 68 9.14 15.70 6.20
C ILE A 68 8.95 16.46 7.52
N TYR A 69 7.93 16.13 8.28
CA TYR A 69 7.69 16.78 9.58
C TYR A 69 8.84 16.53 10.57
N SER A 70 9.39 15.32 10.60
CA SER A 70 10.56 15.02 11.43
C SER A 70 11.77 15.88 11.05
N GLN A 71 12.00 16.09 9.75
CA GLN A 71 13.07 16.96 9.26
C GLN A 71 12.87 18.42 9.66
N GLN A 72 11.62 18.84 9.82
CA GLN A 72 11.24 20.20 10.22
C GLN A 72 11.12 20.36 11.73
N ASN A 73 11.58 19.39 12.51
CA ASN A 73 11.45 19.36 13.97
C ASN A 73 10.01 19.43 14.49
N ARG A 74 9.08 18.88 13.72
CA ARG A 74 7.68 18.78 14.09
C ARG A 74 7.30 17.32 14.36
N GLN A 75 7.97 16.74 15.37
CA GLN A 75 7.74 15.34 15.75
C GLN A 75 6.28 15.07 16.16
N ASP A 76 5.62 16.05 16.74
CA ASP A 76 4.19 15.99 17.09
C ASP A 76 3.32 15.66 15.86
N LEU A 77 3.57 16.35 14.73
CA LEU A 77 2.85 16.11 13.49
C LEU A 77 3.28 14.82 12.81
N ALA A 78 4.58 14.48 12.88
CA ALA A 78 5.10 13.21 12.35
C ALA A 78 4.44 12.03 13.05
N ASP A 79 4.35 12.05 14.37
CA ASP A 79 3.75 10.97 15.16
C ASP A 79 2.26 10.79 14.83
N ASN A 80 1.54 11.88 14.59
CA ASN A 80 0.14 11.81 14.18
C ASN A 80 -0.02 11.14 12.81
N GLU A 81 0.83 11.49 11.84
CA GLU A 81 0.82 10.86 10.52
C GLU A 81 1.13 9.36 10.61
N LEU A 82 2.11 8.98 11.43
CA LEU A 82 2.46 7.57 11.64
C LEU A 82 1.35 6.80 12.34
N ALA A 83 0.65 7.42 13.29
CA ALA A 83 -0.49 6.80 13.97
C ALA A 83 -1.64 6.53 12.98
N GLU A 84 -1.94 7.47 12.08
CA GLU A 84 -2.94 7.28 11.04
C GLU A 84 -2.51 6.18 10.06
N ALA A 85 -1.24 6.16 9.66
CA ALA A 85 -0.71 5.10 8.80
C ALA A 85 -0.88 3.72 9.45
N ALA A 86 -0.56 3.60 10.73
CA ALA A 86 -0.72 2.34 11.47
C ALA A 86 -2.18 1.87 11.48
N ALA A 87 -3.12 2.79 11.66
CA ALA A 87 -4.55 2.47 11.64
C ALA A 87 -5.01 1.96 10.26
N MET A 88 -4.41 2.46 9.19
CA MET A 88 -4.70 2.02 7.82
C MET A 88 -4.07 0.66 7.49
N GLU A 89 -2.87 0.41 7.99
CA GLU A 89 -2.12 -0.82 7.69
C GLU A 89 -2.81 -2.09 8.15
N VAL A 90 -3.71 -2.01 9.12
CA VAL A 90 -4.44 -3.19 9.61
C VAL A 90 -5.28 -3.87 8.51
N TYR A 91 -5.61 -3.15 7.45
CA TYR A 91 -6.38 -3.68 6.32
C TYR A 91 -5.50 -4.27 5.22
N LEU A 92 -4.18 -4.10 5.32
CA LEU A 92 -3.24 -4.61 4.32
C LEU A 92 -2.76 -6.01 4.67
N PRO A 93 -2.41 -6.84 3.66
CA PRO A 93 -1.63 -8.04 3.91
C PRO A 93 -0.33 -7.69 4.62
N LYS A 94 0.34 -8.68 5.19
CA LYS A 94 1.64 -8.47 5.84
C LYS A 94 2.56 -7.72 4.88
N GLN A 95 3.06 -6.57 5.31
CA GLN A 95 4.01 -5.79 4.53
C GLN A 95 5.40 -6.40 4.65
N LEU A 96 6.09 -6.52 3.52
CA LEU A 96 7.42 -7.12 3.47
C LEU A 96 8.50 -6.04 3.43
N GLY A 97 9.60 -6.29 4.13
CA GLY A 97 10.78 -5.46 4.06
C GLY A 97 11.53 -5.68 2.75
N GLU A 98 12.43 -4.77 2.40
CA GLU A 98 13.19 -4.82 1.17
C GLU A 98 13.96 -6.15 1.02
N ALA A 99 14.61 -6.62 2.08
CA ALA A 99 15.35 -7.87 2.06
C ALA A 99 14.45 -9.07 1.77
N GLU A 100 13.25 -9.11 2.36
CA GLU A 100 12.27 -10.16 2.11
C GLU A 100 11.79 -10.15 0.66
N VAL A 101 11.54 -8.96 0.12
CA VAL A 101 11.14 -8.78 -1.29
C VAL A 101 12.26 -9.26 -2.23
N GLU A 102 13.50 -8.89 -1.95
CA GLU A 102 14.65 -9.34 -2.74
C GLU A 102 14.76 -10.88 -2.78
N ALA A 103 14.57 -11.53 -1.64
CA ALA A 103 14.63 -13.00 -1.56
C ALA A 103 13.52 -13.64 -2.40
N ILE A 104 12.31 -13.10 -2.35
CA ILE A 104 11.19 -13.62 -3.15
C ILE A 104 11.45 -13.37 -4.64
N LEU A 105 11.95 -12.20 -5.01
CA LEU A 105 12.29 -11.87 -6.40
C LEU A 105 13.38 -12.76 -6.95
N ALA A 106 14.39 -13.09 -6.16
CA ALA A 106 15.44 -14.02 -6.56
C ALA A 106 14.85 -15.40 -6.92
N GLY A 107 13.92 -15.89 -6.12
CA GLY A 107 13.19 -17.12 -6.40
C GLY A 107 12.38 -17.06 -7.69
N ILE A 108 11.69 -15.95 -7.93
CA ILE A 108 10.89 -15.74 -9.14
C ILE A 108 11.79 -15.70 -10.38
N ILE A 109 12.90 -14.96 -10.31
CA ILE A 109 13.87 -14.87 -11.40
C ILE A 109 14.37 -16.26 -11.78
N ALA A 110 14.68 -17.08 -10.79
CA ALA A 110 15.12 -18.47 -11.02
C ALA A 110 14.01 -19.31 -11.66
N GLU A 111 12.76 -19.19 -11.18
CA GLU A 111 11.62 -19.93 -11.70
C GLU A 111 11.35 -19.63 -13.19
N VAL A 112 11.39 -18.34 -13.56
CA VAL A 112 11.10 -17.93 -14.94
C VAL A 112 12.32 -18.02 -15.87
N GLY A 113 13.49 -18.29 -15.31
CA GLY A 113 14.74 -18.43 -16.07
C GLY A 113 15.24 -17.10 -16.64
N ALA A 114 14.91 -15.98 -16.02
CA ALA A 114 15.33 -14.65 -16.46
C ALA A 114 16.81 -14.40 -16.09
N SER A 115 17.54 -13.76 -17.00
CA SER A 115 18.95 -13.41 -16.77
C SER A 115 19.34 -12.05 -17.34
N LYS A 116 18.45 -11.42 -18.07
CA LYS A 116 18.71 -10.17 -18.81
C LYS A 116 17.68 -9.10 -18.47
N PRO A 117 18.07 -7.81 -18.53
CA PRO A 117 17.10 -6.71 -18.34
C PRO A 117 15.89 -6.76 -19.28
N SER A 118 16.08 -7.29 -20.48
CA SER A 118 14.98 -7.42 -21.47
C SER A 118 13.89 -8.41 -21.02
N GLU A 119 14.17 -9.25 -20.03
CA GLU A 119 13.22 -10.22 -19.48
C GLU A 119 12.47 -9.71 -18.26
N MET A 120 12.63 -8.42 -17.93
CA MET A 120 11.97 -7.78 -16.79
C MET A 120 10.45 -7.98 -16.80
N GLY A 121 9.82 -7.92 -17.96
CA GLY A 121 8.38 -8.11 -18.09
C GLY A 121 7.89 -9.45 -17.59
N LYS A 122 8.64 -10.52 -17.80
CA LYS A 122 8.31 -11.86 -17.30
C LYS A 122 8.32 -11.90 -15.77
N VAL A 123 9.38 -11.33 -15.19
CA VAL A 123 9.56 -11.28 -13.74
C VAL A 123 8.47 -10.44 -13.11
N MET A 124 8.22 -9.25 -13.66
CA MET A 124 7.19 -8.33 -13.16
C MET A 124 5.78 -8.94 -13.22
N GLY A 125 5.47 -9.68 -14.27
CA GLY A 125 4.18 -10.34 -14.43
C GLY A 125 3.87 -11.31 -13.28
N VAL A 126 4.87 -12.04 -12.81
CA VAL A 126 4.74 -12.97 -11.68
C VAL A 126 4.83 -12.23 -10.35
N ALA A 127 5.80 -11.33 -10.22
CA ALA A 127 6.07 -10.61 -8.98
C ALA A 127 4.90 -9.74 -8.53
N THR A 128 4.28 -8.99 -9.44
CA THR A 128 3.14 -8.13 -9.10
C THR A 128 1.95 -8.91 -8.58
N LYS A 129 1.76 -10.14 -9.04
CA LYS A 129 0.69 -11.01 -8.56
C LYS A 129 1.01 -11.59 -7.19
N ARG A 130 2.23 -12.14 -7.02
CA ARG A 130 2.66 -12.75 -5.75
C ARG A 130 2.77 -11.77 -4.61
N LEU A 131 3.25 -10.57 -4.90
CA LEU A 131 3.51 -9.54 -3.91
C LEU A 131 2.39 -8.49 -3.81
N ALA A 132 1.25 -8.75 -4.45
CA ALA A 132 0.12 -7.83 -4.46
C ALA A 132 -0.30 -7.44 -3.04
N GLY A 133 -0.29 -6.15 -2.75
CA GLY A 133 -0.66 -5.62 -1.44
C GLY A 133 0.43 -5.74 -0.37
N GLN A 134 1.51 -6.48 -0.61
CA GLN A 134 2.58 -6.72 0.37
C GLN A 134 3.80 -5.83 0.18
N ALA A 135 3.99 -5.30 -1.02
CA ALA A 135 5.11 -4.41 -1.35
C ALA A 135 4.67 -3.40 -2.41
N ASP A 136 5.31 -2.23 -2.38
CA ASP A 136 5.06 -1.17 -3.36
C ASP A 136 5.56 -1.62 -4.75
N GLY A 137 4.75 -1.42 -5.78
CA GLY A 137 5.10 -1.77 -7.15
C GLY A 137 6.37 -1.09 -7.64
N ARG A 138 6.64 0.13 -7.19
CA ARG A 138 7.88 0.86 -7.53
C ARG A 138 9.10 0.19 -6.92
N LEU A 139 9.01 -0.26 -5.68
CA LEU A 139 10.09 -0.99 -5.02
C LEU A 139 10.39 -2.30 -5.77
N ILE A 140 9.34 -3.06 -6.10
CA ILE A 140 9.47 -4.31 -6.85
C ILE A 140 10.20 -4.07 -8.18
N SER A 141 9.75 -3.07 -8.94
CA SER A 141 10.32 -2.69 -10.23
C SER A 141 11.79 -2.30 -10.11
N THR A 142 12.13 -1.49 -9.12
CA THR A 142 13.50 -1.03 -8.86
C THR A 142 14.43 -2.21 -8.54
N LEU A 143 13.97 -3.12 -7.69
CA LEU A 143 14.75 -4.30 -7.29
C LEU A 143 14.93 -5.29 -8.44
N VAL A 144 13.88 -5.54 -9.22
CA VAL A 144 13.98 -6.43 -10.39
C VAL A 144 14.99 -5.88 -11.39
N LYS A 145 14.92 -4.59 -11.69
CA LYS A 145 15.86 -3.94 -12.61
C LYS A 145 17.30 -4.09 -12.12
N LYS A 146 17.52 -3.83 -10.83
CA LYS A 146 18.85 -3.97 -10.21
C LYS A 146 19.36 -5.41 -10.30
N MET A 147 18.51 -6.39 -10.00
CA MET A 147 18.89 -7.81 -9.98
C MET A 147 19.18 -8.37 -11.38
N LEU A 148 18.50 -7.87 -12.41
CA LEU A 148 18.72 -8.31 -13.80
C LEU A 148 19.84 -7.56 -14.51
N THR A 149 20.39 -6.51 -13.92
CA THR A 149 21.46 -5.70 -14.51
C THR A 149 22.85 -6.14 -14.08
N VAL A 150 22.93 -7.03 -13.13
CA VAL A 150 24.22 -7.54 -12.59
C VAL A 150 24.86 -8.53 -13.53
#